data_c0dfce408720e1da9c2af2f2163a751d
#
_entry.id   c0dfce408720e1da9c2af2f2163a751d
#
_cell.length_a   1.000
_cell.length_b   1.000
_cell.length_c   1.000
_cell.angle_alpha   90.00
_cell.angle_beta   90.00
_cell.angle_gamma   90.00
#
_symmetry.space_group_name_H-M   'P 1'
#
loop_
_entity.id
_entity.type
_entity.pdbx_description
1 polymer ?
#
loop_
_entity_poly.entity_id
_entity_poly.type
_entity_poly.pdbx_seq_one_letter_code
_entity_poly.pdbx_strand_id
1 'polypeptide(L)'
;LISDTDNRDTLLAISSFDSTASESEQTTLADYVERMKDGQDAIYYLTGESRQLLESSPHMEAFRDKGIEVLLLTDPVDEMWVTSVPEFEGKRFQSIAKGDVDLGTEDEKKAAEAEREEKEKEFGDLLSWMKETLDDQVKDVRLSSRLTSSPACIVGDTFSMSPALERMYKASGQPVPRVK
;
A
#
# COMPACT_ATOMS: atom_id res chain seq x y z
N LEU A 1 17.22 9.07 -8.75
CA LEU A 1 15.87 8.78 -9.26
C LEU A 1 15.01 10.06 -9.34
N ILE A 2 14.95 10.87 -8.31
CA ILE A 2 14.06 12.04 -8.24
C ILE A 2 14.54 13.17 -9.16
N SER A 3 15.82 13.48 -9.16
CA SER A 3 16.42 14.61 -9.88
C SER A 3 17.04 14.24 -11.23
N ASP A 4 17.35 12.98 -11.46
CA ASP A 4 17.91 12.47 -12.72
C ASP A 4 16.81 11.74 -13.52
N THR A 5 16.10 12.51 -14.33
CA THR A 5 15.01 12.00 -15.15
C THR A 5 15.52 11.25 -16.38
N ASP A 6 16.69 11.62 -16.90
CA ASP A 6 17.23 11.06 -18.14
C ASP A 6 17.75 9.64 -17.95
N ASN A 7 18.26 9.31 -16.78
CA ASN A 7 18.77 7.97 -16.44
C ASN A 7 17.83 7.17 -15.53
N ARG A 8 16.61 7.64 -15.33
CA ARG A 8 15.65 7.05 -14.38
C ARG A 8 15.44 5.55 -14.57
N ASP A 9 15.18 5.12 -15.80
CA ASP A 9 14.90 3.72 -16.11
C ASP A 9 16.14 2.84 -15.85
N THR A 10 17.32 3.34 -16.20
CA THR A 10 18.59 2.65 -15.90
C THR A 10 18.82 2.53 -14.39
N LEU A 11 18.57 3.60 -13.66
CA LEU A 11 18.71 3.61 -12.20
C LEU A 11 17.72 2.66 -11.53
N LEU A 12 16.48 2.61 -11.99
CA LEU A 12 15.47 1.65 -11.50
C LEU A 12 15.87 0.21 -11.79
N ALA A 13 16.39 -0.07 -12.98
CA ALA A 13 16.78 -1.42 -13.39
C ALA A 13 17.93 -1.99 -12.55
N ILE A 14 18.84 -1.15 -12.03
CA ILE A 14 19.96 -1.58 -11.19
C ILE A 14 19.68 -1.47 -9.69
N SER A 15 18.56 -0.86 -9.29
CA SER A 15 18.18 -0.74 -7.89
C SER A 15 17.67 -2.07 -7.35
N SER A 16 18.02 -2.36 -6.10
CA SER A 16 17.53 -3.53 -5.38
C SER A 16 16.78 -3.13 -4.12
N PHE A 17 15.79 -3.92 -3.76
CA PHE A 17 14.84 -3.63 -2.69
C PHE A 17 14.60 -4.86 -1.83
N ASP A 18 14.31 -4.64 -0.56
CA ASP A 18 13.76 -5.71 0.29
C ASP A 18 12.34 -6.03 -0.16
N SER A 19 11.99 -7.31 -0.11
CA SER A 19 10.62 -7.75 -0.43
C SER A 19 10.20 -8.92 0.45
N THR A 20 8.94 -9.28 0.36
CA THR A 20 8.40 -10.46 1.06
C THR A 20 8.80 -11.79 0.41
N ALA A 21 9.43 -11.77 -0.75
CA ALA A 21 9.89 -12.98 -1.44
C ALA A 21 11.08 -13.66 -0.74
N SER A 22 11.94 -12.88 -0.07
CA SER A 22 13.09 -13.40 0.67
C SER A 22 13.34 -12.59 1.94
N GLU A 23 13.75 -13.27 3.00
CA GLU A 23 14.15 -12.61 4.26
C GLU A 23 15.57 -12.02 4.21
N SER A 24 16.43 -12.52 3.35
CA SER A 24 17.86 -12.23 3.34
C SER A 24 18.39 -11.67 2.02
N GLU A 25 17.64 -11.79 0.93
CA GLU A 25 18.07 -11.37 -0.39
C GLU A 25 17.19 -10.22 -0.89
N GLN A 26 17.83 -9.21 -1.44
CA GLN A 26 17.14 -8.14 -2.12
C GLN A 26 16.72 -8.56 -3.52
N THR A 27 15.67 -7.97 -4.04
CA THR A 27 15.16 -8.21 -5.39
C THR A 27 15.29 -6.95 -6.25
N THR A 28 15.50 -7.14 -7.56
CA THR A 28 15.34 -6.07 -8.53
C THR A 28 13.86 -5.90 -8.92
N LEU A 29 13.51 -4.77 -9.53
CA LEU A 29 12.15 -4.59 -10.05
C LEU A 29 11.84 -5.56 -11.21
N ALA A 30 12.83 -5.90 -12.03
CA ALA A 30 12.67 -6.88 -13.11
C ALA A 30 12.33 -8.27 -12.54
N ASP A 31 13.09 -8.74 -11.54
CA ASP A 31 12.82 -10.02 -10.89
C ASP A 31 11.44 -10.03 -10.19
N TYR A 32 11.02 -8.89 -9.60
CA TYR A 32 9.68 -8.74 -9.04
C TYR A 32 8.61 -8.92 -10.12
N VAL A 33 8.75 -8.22 -11.26
CA VAL A 33 7.80 -8.29 -12.38
C VAL A 33 7.71 -9.71 -12.95
N GLU A 34 8.84 -10.43 -13.06
CA GLU A 34 8.85 -11.85 -13.49
C GLU A 34 8.07 -12.77 -12.55
N ARG A 35 8.03 -12.46 -11.25
CA ARG A 35 7.31 -13.25 -10.24
C ARG A 35 5.88 -12.81 -10.02
N MET A 36 5.42 -11.75 -10.71
CA MET A 36 4.04 -11.29 -10.58
C MET A 36 3.05 -12.39 -10.95
N LYS A 37 1.94 -12.45 -10.22
CA LYS A 37 0.89 -13.43 -10.46
C LYS A 37 -0.01 -13.03 -11.62
N ASP A 38 -0.68 -14.02 -12.20
CA ASP A 38 -1.71 -13.79 -13.20
C ASP A 38 -2.81 -12.85 -12.63
N GLY A 39 -3.13 -11.83 -13.41
CA GLY A 39 -4.09 -10.79 -13.00
C GLY A 39 -3.51 -9.69 -12.08
N GLN A 40 -2.24 -9.77 -11.70
CA GLN A 40 -1.58 -8.68 -10.98
C GLN A 40 -1.23 -7.55 -11.95
N ASP A 41 -1.71 -6.34 -11.66
CA ASP A 41 -1.55 -5.17 -12.53
C ASP A 41 -0.59 -4.11 -11.97
N ALA A 42 -0.13 -4.27 -10.73
CA ALA A 42 0.70 -3.30 -10.03
C ALA A 42 1.88 -3.93 -9.27
N ILE A 43 2.93 -3.14 -9.09
CA ILE A 43 4.02 -3.41 -8.15
C ILE A 43 3.57 -2.90 -6.80
N TYR A 44 3.32 -3.81 -5.87
CA TYR A 44 2.86 -3.47 -4.53
C TYR A 44 4.01 -3.14 -3.59
N TYR A 45 3.84 -2.11 -2.80
CA TYR A 45 4.84 -1.69 -1.81
C TYR A 45 4.20 -1.23 -0.50
N LEU A 46 4.97 -1.32 0.56
CA LEU A 46 4.67 -0.75 1.88
C LEU A 46 5.89 0.02 2.38
N THR A 47 5.66 1.24 2.85
CA THR A 47 6.72 2.09 3.43
C THR A 47 6.63 2.09 4.95
N GLY A 48 7.77 2.14 5.63
CA GLY A 48 7.82 2.23 7.10
C GLY A 48 9.22 2.22 7.68
N GLU A 49 9.32 2.19 9.01
CA GLU A 49 10.58 2.40 9.72
C GLU A 49 11.50 1.17 9.76
N SER A 50 10.93 -0.01 9.63
CA SER A 50 11.70 -1.27 9.63
C SER A 50 10.93 -2.41 8.98
N ARG A 51 11.65 -3.38 8.44
CA ARG A 51 11.11 -4.60 7.86
C ARG A 51 10.16 -5.31 8.82
N GLN A 52 10.54 -5.47 10.09
CA GLN A 52 9.72 -6.16 11.08
C GLN A 52 8.35 -5.49 11.29
N LEU A 53 8.32 -4.15 11.34
CA LEU A 53 7.07 -3.40 11.46
C LEU A 53 6.19 -3.55 10.22
N LEU A 54 6.80 -3.52 9.03
CA LEU A 54 6.09 -3.71 7.77
C LEU A 54 5.48 -5.09 7.66
N GLU A 55 6.24 -6.14 7.96
CA GLU A 55 5.78 -7.53 7.91
C GLU A 55 4.66 -7.83 8.93
N SER A 56 4.64 -7.14 10.07
CA SER A 56 3.57 -7.28 11.07
C SER A 56 2.33 -6.42 10.80
N SER A 57 2.34 -5.63 9.74
CA SER A 57 1.25 -4.72 9.42
C SER A 57 -0.02 -5.47 8.98
N PRO A 58 -1.22 -5.06 9.45
CA PRO A 58 -2.49 -5.60 8.98
C PRO A 58 -2.70 -5.45 7.46
N HIS A 59 -2.07 -4.46 6.83
CA HIS A 59 -2.12 -4.29 5.38
C HIS A 59 -1.53 -5.45 4.59
N MET A 60 -0.66 -6.25 5.22
CA MET A 60 0.01 -7.39 4.60
C MET A 60 -0.84 -8.67 4.57
N GLU A 61 -1.91 -8.75 5.35
CA GLU A 61 -2.66 -10.00 5.58
C GLU A 61 -3.16 -10.61 4.27
N ALA A 62 -3.96 -9.89 3.49
CA ALA A 62 -4.49 -10.41 2.23
C ALA A 62 -3.40 -10.72 1.19
N PHE A 63 -2.31 -9.95 1.17
CA PHE A 63 -1.18 -10.20 0.28
C PHE A 63 -0.46 -11.50 0.63
N ARG A 64 -0.26 -11.73 1.94
CA ARG A 64 0.34 -12.96 2.45
C ARG A 64 -0.54 -14.17 2.14
N ASP A 65 -1.85 -14.08 2.39
CA ASP A 65 -2.80 -15.17 2.12
C ASP A 65 -2.86 -15.52 0.63
N LYS A 66 -2.82 -14.53 -0.22
CA LYS A 66 -2.78 -14.72 -1.68
C LYS A 66 -1.36 -15.01 -2.20
N GLY A 67 -0.34 -14.95 -1.35
CA GLY A 67 1.07 -15.13 -1.72
C GLY A 67 1.52 -14.13 -2.79
N ILE A 68 1.09 -12.88 -2.69
CA ILE A 68 1.49 -11.78 -3.56
C ILE A 68 2.68 -11.08 -2.93
N GLU A 69 3.73 -10.89 -3.70
CA GLU A 69 4.95 -10.21 -3.25
C GLU A 69 4.69 -8.71 -3.01
N VAL A 70 5.31 -8.17 -1.96
CA VAL A 70 5.25 -6.75 -1.60
C VAL A 70 6.67 -6.24 -1.35
N LEU A 71 7.04 -5.13 -1.97
CA LEU A 71 8.29 -4.43 -1.68
C LEU A 71 8.21 -3.77 -0.30
N LEU A 72 9.28 -3.92 0.48
CA LEU A 72 9.41 -3.37 1.82
C LEU A 72 10.36 -2.18 1.80
N LEU A 73 9.81 -0.99 1.72
CA LEU A 73 10.54 0.25 1.53
C LEU A 73 10.79 0.90 2.90
N THR A 74 12.01 0.82 3.41
CA THR A 74 12.35 1.26 4.76
C THR A 74 13.18 2.53 4.81
N ASP A 75 13.70 3.00 3.70
CA ASP A 75 14.44 4.24 3.64
C ASP A 75 13.51 5.47 3.52
N PRO A 76 13.78 6.58 4.24
CA PRO A 76 12.96 7.79 4.13
C PRO A 76 12.87 8.36 2.72
N VAL A 77 13.88 8.11 1.87
CA VAL A 77 13.89 8.54 0.46
C VAL A 77 12.92 7.75 -0.41
N ASP A 78 12.53 6.56 0.00
CA ASP A 78 11.67 5.67 -0.79
C ASP A 78 10.29 6.30 -1.04
N GLU A 79 9.71 6.95 -0.05
CA GLU A 79 8.45 7.66 -0.22
C GLU A 79 8.49 8.77 -1.28
N MET A 80 9.66 9.40 -1.41
CA MET A 80 9.84 10.48 -2.37
C MET A 80 9.99 9.95 -3.79
N TRP A 81 10.81 8.91 -3.99
CA TRP A 81 11.03 8.40 -5.34
C TRP A 81 9.82 7.62 -5.87
N VAL A 82 9.18 6.78 -5.04
CA VAL A 82 8.02 5.99 -5.48
C VAL A 82 6.80 6.86 -5.83
N THR A 83 6.70 8.05 -5.22
CA THR A 83 5.69 9.03 -5.59
C THR A 83 6.03 9.76 -6.90
N SER A 84 7.33 9.93 -7.19
CA SER A 84 7.83 10.62 -8.37
C SER A 84 7.93 9.72 -9.60
N VAL A 85 7.94 8.42 -9.40
CA VAL A 85 8.05 7.39 -10.45
C VAL A 85 6.73 6.62 -10.50
N PRO A 86 5.86 6.85 -11.47
CA PRO A 86 4.53 6.28 -11.49
C PRO A 86 4.51 4.79 -11.82
N GLU A 87 5.48 4.31 -12.61
CA GLU A 87 5.49 2.94 -13.12
C GLU A 87 6.89 2.44 -13.47
N PHE A 88 7.02 1.12 -13.57
CA PHE A 88 8.18 0.42 -14.13
C PHE A 88 7.68 -0.69 -15.07
N GLU A 89 8.18 -0.74 -16.30
CA GLU A 89 7.75 -1.67 -17.35
C GLU A 89 6.22 -1.75 -17.55
N GLY A 90 5.54 -0.59 -17.49
CA GLY A 90 4.10 -0.49 -17.63
C GLY A 90 3.30 -0.99 -16.41
N LYS A 91 3.97 -1.34 -15.31
CA LYS A 91 3.37 -1.70 -14.03
C LYS A 91 3.46 -0.53 -13.06
N ARG A 92 2.31 -0.01 -12.63
CA ARG A 92 2.28 1.12 -11.68
C ARG A 92 2.69 0.68 -10.29
N PHE A 93 3.32 1.58 -9.56
CA PHE A 93 3.55 1.39 -8.12
C PHE A 93 2.28 1.67 -7.32
N GLN A 94 1.90 0.75 -6.44
CA GLN A 94 0.71 0.90 -5.60
C GLN A 94 1.02 0.61 -4.14
N SER A 95 0.79 1.62 -3.27
CA SER A 95 0.88 1.45 -1.83
C SER A 95 -0.25 0.57 -1.32
N ILE A 96 0.08 -0.46 -0.55
CA ILE A 96 -0.92 -1.32 0.10
C ILE A 96 -1.55 -0.68 1.35
N ALA A 97 -0.98 0.41 1.86
CA ALA A 97 -1.54 1.16 2.98
C ALA A 97 -2.54 2.25 2.56
N LYS A 98 -2.68 2.50 1.26
CA LYS A 98 -3.50 3.60 0.73
C LYS A 98 -4.54 3.09 -0.25
N GLY A 99 -5.72 3.73 -0.21
CA GLY A 99 -6.82 3.43 -1.13
C GLY A 99 -7.31 1.99 -1.04
N ASP A 100 -8.14 1.61 -1.98
CA ASP A 100 -8.60 0.22 -2.12
C ASP A 100 -7.63 -0.55 -3.00
N VAL A 101 -7.35 -1.78 -2.61
CA VAL A 101 -6.53 -2.72 -3.35
C VAL A 101 -7.36 -3.97 -3.59
N ASP A 102 -7.78 -4.14 -4.83
CA ASP A 102 -8.52 -5.32 -5.25
C ASP A 102 -7.54 -6.35 -5.80
N LEU A 103 -7.38 -7.44 -5.05
CA LEU A 103 -6.45 -8.52 -5.37
C LEU A 103 -7.17 -9.67 -6.07
N GLY A 104 -6.63 -10.12 -7.19
CA GLY A 104 -7.12 -11.28 -7.92
C GLY A 104 -7.64 -10.96 -9.32
N THR A 105 -8.27 -11.96 -9.91
CA THR A 105 -8.90 -11.87 -11.23
C THR A 105 -10.17 -11.01 -11.21
N GLU A 106 -10.63 -10.55 -12.36
CA GLU A 106 -11.87 -9.76 -12.47
C GLU A 106 -13.10 -10.48 -11.90
N ASP A 107 -13.14 -11.81 -12.00
CA ASP A 107 -14.25 -12.59 -11.44
C ASP A 107 -14.17 -12.67 -9.90
N GLU A 108 -12.96 -12.79 -9.33
CA GLU A 108 -12.75 -12.75 -7.89
C GLU A 108 -13.06 -11.36 -7.31
N LYS A 109 -12.69 -10.30 -8.01
CA LYS A 109 -13.01 -8.92 -7.62
C LYS A 109 -14.53 -8.69 -7.55
N LYS A 110 -15.27 -9.13 -8.58
CA LYS A 110 -16.73 -9.03 -8.60
C LYS A 110 -17.40 -9.85 -7.49
N ALA A 111 -16.89 -11.05 -7.22
CA ALA A 111 -17.41 -11.88 -6.13
C ALA A 111 -17.18 -11.23 -4.76
N ALA A 112 -15.98 -10.69 -4.53
CA ALA A 112 -15.64 -9.98 -3.30
C ALA A 112 -16.46 -8.69 -3.12
N GLU A 113 -16.76 -7.96 -4.20
CA GLU A 113 -17.60 -6.77 -4.16
C GLU A 113 -19.04 -7.13 -3.79
N ALA A 114 -19.62 -8.17 -4.39
CA ALA A 114 -20.96 -8.63 -4.05
C ALA A 114 -21.08 -9.09 -2.58
N GLU A 115 -20.08 -9.83 -2.08
CA GLU A 115 -20.02 -10.25 -0.68
C GLU A 115 -19.89 -9.04 0.27
N ARG A 116 -19.10 -8.05 -0.12
CA ARG A 116 -18.96 -6.81 0.65
C ARG A 116 -20.27 -6.04 0.74
N GLU A 117 -20.99 -5.88 -0.37
CA GLU A 117 -22.28 -5.20 -0.39
C GLU A 117 -23.34 -5.90 0.49
N GLU A 118 -23.34 -7.23 0.55
CA GLU A 118 -24.22 -7.99 1.43
C GLU A 118 -23.88 -7.77 2.89
N LYS A 119 -22.61 -7.84 3.25
CA LYS A 119 -22.11 -7.58 4.60
C LYS A 119 -22.31 -6.12 5.03
N GLU A 120 -22.18 -5.16 4.11
CA GLU A 120 -22.46 -3.74 4.42
C GLU A 120 -23.92 -3.51 4.85
N LYS A 121 -24.84 -4.27 4.29
CA LYS A 121 -26.26 -4.22 4.74
C LYS A 121 -26.44 -4.80 6.14
N GLU A 122 -25.72 -5.88 6.45
CA GLU A 122 -25.77 -6.52 7.78
C GLU A 122 -25.13 -5.64 8.86
N PHE A 123 -23.97 -5.02 8.57
CA PHE A 123 -23.20 -4.25 9.53
C PHE A 123 -23.41 -2.75 9.46
N GLY A 124 -24.37 -2.26 8.67
CA GLY A 124 -24.58 -0.83 8.42
C GLY A 124 -24.76 0.01 9.69
N ASP A 125 -25.53 -0.47 10.67
CA ASP A 125 -25.74 0.20 11.94
C ASP A 125 -24.45 0.29 12.76
N LEU A 126 -23.63 -0.77 12.77
CA LEU A 126 -22.35 -0.81 13.45
C LEU A 126 -21.36 0.17 12.82
N LEU A 127 -21.26 0.17 11.48
CA LEU A 127 -20.37 1.07 10.75
C LEU A 127 -20.75 2.55 11.00
N SER A 128 -22.04 2.85 11.01
CA SER A 128 -22.55 4.19 11.30
C SER A 128 -22.24 4.61 12.72
N TRP A 129 -22.45 3.73 13.70
CA TRP A 129 -22.12 3.99 15.11
C TRP A 129 -20.62 4.20 15.31
N MET A 130 -19.77 3.38 14.66
CA MET A 130 -18.32 3.54 14.73
C MET A 130 -17.88 4.89 14.12
N LYS A 131 -18.45 5.28 12.99
CA LYS A 131 -18.17 6.55 12.33
C LYS A 131 -18.53 7.74 13.23
N GLU A 132 -19.73 7.71 13.83
CA GLU A 132 -20.18 8.74 14.78
C GLU A 132 -19.30 8.80 16.04
N THR A 133 -18.84 7.64 16.54
CA THR A 133 -17.99 7.56 17.74
C THR A 133 -16.58 8.09 17.48
N LEU A 134 -16.05 7.85 16.28
CA LEU A 134 -14.72 8.32 15.89
C LEU A 134 -14.71 9.77 15.41
N ASP A 135 -15.88 10.32 15.07
CA ASP A 135 -16.12 11.72 14.69
C ASP A 135 -15.09 12.24 13.67
N ASP A 136 -14.31 13.25 14.04
CA ASP A 136 -13.31 13.89 13.18
C ASP A 136 -11.97 13.16 13.09
N GLN A 137 -11.80 12.04 13.80
CA GLN A 137 -10.57 11.24 13.78
C GLN A 137 -10.42 10.46 12.48
N VAL A 138 -11.54 10.06 11.88
CA VAL A 138 -11.57 9.32 10.61
C VAL A 138 -12.56 9.94 9.64
N LYS A 139 -12.25 9.88 8.37
CA LYS A 139 -13.13 10.38 7.32
C LYS A 139 -14.33 9.46 7.11
N ASP A 140 -14.09 8.15 7.18
CA ASP A 140 -15.12 7.13 6.97
C ASP A 140 -14.76 5.81 7.67
N VAL A 141 -15.77 4.94 7.86
CA VAL A 141 -15.62 3.58 8.36
C VAL A 141 -16.30 2.64 7.38
N ARG A 142 -15.56 1.63 6.93
CA ARG A 142 -16.05 0.69 5.91
C ARG A 142 -15.51 -0.72 6.14
N LEU A 143 -16.17 -1.69 5.55
CA LEU A 143 -15.65 -3.07 5.52
C LEU A 143 -14.39 -3.15 4.66
N SER A 144 -13.47 -4.03 5.04
CA SER A 144 -12.20 -4.24 4.35
C SER A 144 -12.11 -5.66 3.83
N SER A 145 -11.68 -5.81 2.58
CA SER A 145 -11.34 -7.10 1.97
C SER A 145 -9.89 -7.51 2.21
N ARG A 146 -9.09 -6.65 2.85
CA ARG A 146 -7.66 -6.89 3.08
C ARG A 146 -7.31 -7.52 4.42
N LEU A 147 -8.27 -7.55 5.36
CA LEU A 147 -8.05 -8.11 6.70
C LEU A 147 -8.53 -9.55 6.75
N THR A 148 -7.71 -10.43 7.30
CA THR A 148 -8.02 -11.86 7.49
C THR A 148 -7.96 -12.28 8.94
N SER A 149 -7.18 -11.58 9.77
CA SER A 149 -7.05 -11.85 11.21
C SER A 149 -7.23 -10.61 12.08
N SER A 150 -6.80 -9.45 11.61
CA SER A 150 -6.93 -8.19 12.35
C SER A 150 -8.37 -7.67 12.31
N PRO A 151 -8.90 -7.13 13.43
CA PRO A 151 -10.27 -6.63 13.48
C PRO A 151 -10.47 -5.31 12.73
N ALA A 152 -9.43 -4.49 12.62
CA ALA A 152 -9.47 -3.19 11.95
C ALA A 152 -8.07 -2.71 11.54
N CYS A 153 -8.00 -1.84 10.56
CA CYS A 153 -6.79 -1.08 10.21
C CYS A 153 -7.15 0.33 9.75
N ILE A 154 -6.20 1.23 9.86
CA ILE A 154 -6.32 2.59 9.31
C ILE A 154 -5.79 2.58 7.89
N VAL A 155 -6.61 3.01 6.94
CA VAL A 155 -6.24 3.13 5.53
C VAL A 155 -6.10 4.60 5.18
N GLY A 156 -4.95 4.99 4.63
CA GLY A 156 -4.75 6.34 4.13
C GLY A 156 -5.50 6.59 2.82
N ASP A 157 -5.93 7.82 2.58
CA ASP A 157 -6.38 8.21 1.24
C ASP A 157 -5.24 8.04 0.23
N THR A 158 -5.56 7.75 -1.02
CA THR A 158 -4.59 7.52 -2.11
C THR A 158 -3.54 8.62 -2.21
N PHE A 159 -3.94 9.86 -1.97
CA PHE A 159 -3.06 11.04 -2.03
C PHE A 159 -2.58 11.53 -0.65
N SER A 160 -2.90 10.83 0.44
CA SER A 160 -2.43 11.21 1.77
C SER A 160 -0.92 10.99 1.92
N MET A 161 -0.29 11.87 2.70
CA MET A 161 1.08 11.61 3.13
C MET A 161 1.13 10.44 4.10
N SER A 162 2.22 9.69 4.05
CA SER A 162 2.46 8.71 5.11
C SER A 162 2.83 9.40 6.42
N PRO A 163 2.64 8.72 7.56
CA PRO A 163 3.10 9.25 8.85
C PRO A 163 4.61 9.53 8.91
N ALA A 164 5.41 8.79 8.14
CA ALA A 164 6.85 9.01 8.06
C ALA A 164 7.17 10.31 7.32
N LEU A 165 6.52 10.55 6.19
CA LEU A 165 6.68 11.77 5.40
C LEU A 165 6.17 13.00 6.18
N GLU A 166 5.05 12.89 6.90
CA GLU A 166 4.57 13.94 7.78
C GLU A 166 5.58 14.32 8.87
N ARG A 167 6.20 13.32 9.50
CA ARG A 167 7.25 13.55 10.50
C ARG A 167 8.47 14.27 9.90
N MET A 168 8.88 13.89 8.71
CA MET A 168 9.99 14.52 8.00
C MET A 168 9.67 15.99 7.67
N TYR A 169 8.47 16.32 7.19
CA TYR A 169 8.04 17.70 6.94
C TYR A 169 7.99 18.51 8.25
N LYS A 170 7.46 17.95 9.33
CA LYS A 170 7.44 18.59 10.66
C LYS A 170 8.86 18.84 11.18
N ALA A 171 9.77 17.89 11.02
CA ALA A 171 11.17 18.02 11.44
C ALA A 171 11.95 19.07 10.63
N SER A 172 11.61 19.24 9.36
CA SER A 172 12.21 20.28 8.49
C SER A 172 11.59 21.67 8.65
N GLY A 173 10.61 21.83 9.55
CA GLY A 173 9.92 23.11 9.78
C GLY A 173 8.98 23.52 8.64
N GLN A 174 8.67 22.63 7.73
CA GLN A 174 7.73 22.88 6.64
C GLN A 174 6.30 22.57 7.06
N PRO A 175 5.31 23.37 6.61
CA PRO A 175 3.92 23.07 6.89
C PRO A 175 3.51 21.76 6.20
N VAL A 176 2.90 20.85 6.97
CA VAL A 176 2.33 19.62 6.40
C VAL A 176 1.12 20.01 5.55
N PRO A 177 1.10 19.68 4.24
CA PRO A 177 -0.07 19.90 3.41
C PRO A 177 -1.25 19.13 3.98
N ARG A 178 -2.31 19.83 4.35
CA ARG A 178 -3.57 19.19 4.74
C ARG A 178 -4.25 18.70 3.46
N VAL A 179 -4.24 17.40 3.23
CA VAL A 179 -5.14 16.78 2.24
C VAL A 179 -6.55 16.81 2.88
N LYS A 180 -7.41 17.61 2.30
CA LYS A 180 -8.84 17.66 2.67
C LYS A 180 -9.59 16.54 2.00
#